data_f06e2e1ac87637e4eaa6f7bd38f8e28d
#
_entry.id   f06e2e1ac87637e4eaa6f7bd38f8e28d
#
_cell.length_a   1.000
_cell.length_b   1.000
_cell.length_c   1.000
_cell.angle_alpha   90.00
_cell.angle_beta   90.00
_cell.angle_gamma   90.00
#
_symmetry.space_group_name_H-M   'P 1'
#
loop_
_entity.id
_entity.type
_entity.pdbx_description
1 polymer ?
#
loop_
_entity_poly.entity_id
_entity_poly.type
_entity_poly.pdbx_seq_one_letter_code
_entity_poly.pdbx_strand_id
1 'polypeptide(L)'
;MVCTADAIDDLLRAAGYMRKKNQESGARSRALVLVDESNVSSSVRTVGRGLDWLKLRDFLAGPNTARDLIEMVVYAGLPPAISTWQEERDRKNKFVHWLRSNGFMVVTKDGAPAEEGHYKANVDVMMAIDALELSIEMRPDVVILVTVDADFAYLVIKLRRHGIRVEVASVAANLGHTLRSAANETIDLSGLFRTFEIINTREPGRTPLDGQAARSPARAGDARVTKVQEAPVQISLHRTHQEPRRRPRFRPKQSAGGV
;
A
#
# COMPACT_ATOMS: atom_id res chain seq x y z
N MET A 1 13.68 46.00 9.82
CA MET A 1 14.13 44.73 10.42
C MET A 1 13.60 43.59 9.54
N VAL A 2 14.46 43.00 8.74
CA VAL A 2 14.08 41.86 7.88
C VAL A 2 14.30 40.61 8.72
N CYS A 3 13.20 39.94 9.10
CA CYS A 3 13.30 38.59 9.71
C CYS A 3 13.94 37.65 8.68
N THR A 4 15.08 37.09 9.00
CA THR A 4 15.72 36.06 8.19
C THR A 4 14.91 34.75 8.25
N ALA A 5 14.96 33.97 7.20
CA ALA A 5 14.22 32.67 7.12
C ALA A 5 14.52 31.76 8.33
N ASP A 6 15.73 31.83 8.87
CA ASP A 6 16.16 31.05 10.05
C ASP A 6 15.40 31.44 11.33
N ALA A 7 15.09 32.75 11.51
CA ALA A 7 14.34 33.23 12.67
C ALA A 7 12.85 32.78 12.65
N ILE A 8 12.29 32.61 11.46
CA ILE A 8 10.92 32.06 11.29
C ILE A 8 10.91 30.57 11.58
N ASP A 9 11.90 29.83 11.12
CA ASP A 9 12.06 28.40 11.40
C ASP A 9 12.24 28.14 12.89
N ASP A 10 13.03 28.96 13.60
CA ASP A 10 13.20 28.81 15.05
C ASP A 10 11.93 29.14 15.84
N LEU A 11 11.15 30.12 15.40
CA LEU A 11 9.85 30.45 15.98
C LEU A 11 8.82 29.32 15.77
N LEU A 12 8.78 28.70 14.58
CA LEU A 12 7.90 27.59 14.28
C LEU A 12 8.29 26.31 15.04
N ARG A 13 9.58 26.11 15.31
CA ARG A 13 10.09 25.03 16.18
C ARG A 13 9.73 25.26 17.63
N ALA A 14 9.87 26.48 18.14
CA ALA A 14 9.51 26.84 19.51
C ALA A 14 8.01 26.74 19.78
N ALA A 15 7.17 27.00 18.78
CA ALA A 15 5.72 26.87 18.84
C ALA A 15 5.20 25.43 18.66
N GLY A 16 6.08 24.44 18.50
CA GLY A 16 5.71 23.04 18.32
C GLY A 16 5.10 22.69 16.94
N TYR A 17 5.11 23.62 16.01
CA TYR A 17 4.57 23.42 14.64
C TYR A 17 5.53 22.66 13.72
N MET A 18 6.81 22.61 14.03
CA MET A 18 7.78 21.78 13.32
C MET A 18 8.25 20.65 14.22
N ARG A 19 7.89 19.41 13.87
CA ARG A 19 8.53 18.22 14.41
C ARG A 19 10.04 18.37 14.15
N LYS A 20 10.87 18.29 15.20
CA LYS A 20 12.34 18.23 15.04
C LYS A 20 12.63 17.24 13.91
N LYS A 21 13.29 17.71 12.86
CA LYS A 21 13.93 16.85 11.89
C LYS A 21 14.88 15.99 12.71
N ASN A 22 14.63 14.66 12.80
CA ASN A 22 15.44 13.69 13.55
C ASN A 22 16.82 13.53 12.87
N GLN A 23 17.56 14.61 12.73
CA GLN A 23 18.92 14.60 12.16
C GLN A 23 20.03 14.61 13.22
N GLU A 24 19.68 14.73 14.50
CA GLU A 24 20.70 14.81 15.59
C GLU A 24 20.68 13.66 16.60
N SER A 25 19.67 12.79 16.59
CA SER A 25 19.72 11.50 17.29
C SER A 25 19.85 10.42 16.23
N GLY A 26 20.83 9.52 16.33
CA GLY A 26 21.03 8.40 15.42
C GLY A 26 19.87 7.36 15.45
N ALA A 27 18.67 7.79 15.78
CA ALA A 27 17.44 6.98 15.80
C ALA A 27 16.95 6.81 14.36
N ARG A 28 16.88 5.56 13.93
CA ARG A 28 16.36 5.15 12.62
C ARG A 28 14.83 5.22 12.65
N SER A 29 14.22 5.57 11.50
CA SER A 29 12.76 5.60 11.37
C SER A 29 12.20 4.20 11.27
N ARG A 30 11.17 3.88 12.04
CA ARG A 30 10.46 2.60 12.00
C ARG A 30 9.64 2.50 10.71
N ALA A 31 9.97 1.55 9.86
CA ALA A 31 9.37 1.39 8.54
C ALA A 31 8.48 0.14 8.46
N LEU A 32 7.24 0.31 7.99
CA LEU A 32 6.35 -0.76 7.56
C LEU A 32 6.31 -0.76 6.03
N VAL A 33 6.61 -1.89 5.41
CA VAL A 33 6.65 -2.03 3.95
C VAL A 33 5.53 -2.96 3.50
N LEU A 34 4.69 -2.50 2.57
CA LEU A 34 3.60 -3.29 1.99
C LEU A 34 3.81 -3.39 0.48
N VAL A 35 3.82 -4.61 -0.03
CA VAL A 35 4.20 -4.90 -1.41
C VAL A 35 3.08 -5.60 -2.15
N ASP A 36 2.61 -4.98 -3.22
CA ASP A 36 1.82 -5.67 -4.25
C ASP A 36 2.77 -6.47 -5.13
N GLU A 37 2.79 -7.79 -4.91
CA GLU A 37 3.72 -8.70 -5.60
C GLU A 37 3.54 -8.64 -7.11
N SER A 38 2.31 -8.59 -7.57
CA SER A 38 2.01 -8.57 -8.99
C SER A 38 2.52 -7.32 -9.69
N ASN A 39 2.33 -6.16 -9.07
CA ASN A 39 2.78 -4.88 -9.60
C ASN A 39 4.31 -4.79 -9.68
N VAL A 40 5.02 -5.19 -8.62
CA VAL A 40 6.48 -5.12 -8.61
C VAL A 40 7.11 -6.17 -9.53
N SER A 41 6.57 -7.40 -9.55
CA SER A 41 7.03 -8.46 -10.45
C SER A 41 6.83 -8.10 -11.91
N SER A 42 5.67 -7.55 -12.27
CA SER A 42 5.39 -7.05 -13.62
C SER A 42 6.37 -5.92 -13.99
N SER A 43 6.57 -4.95 -13.12
CA SER A 43 7.47 -3.81 -13.37
C SER A 43 8.92 -4.25 -13.61
N VAL A 44 9.42 -5.22 -12.86
CA VAL A 44 10.79 -5.72 -13.03
C VAL A 44 10.95 -6.51 -14.32
N ARG A 45 9.93 -7.24 -14.76
CA ARG A 45 9.96 -8.00 -16.01
C ARG A 45 9.95 -7.12 -17.25
N THR A 46 9.30 -5.95 -17.21
CA THR A 46 9.33 -5.01 -18.33
C THR A 46 10.75 -4.56 -18.68
N VAL A 47 11.68 -4.63 -17.72
CA VAL A 47 13.11 -4.35 -17.93
C VAL A 47 13.95 -5.61 -18.12
N GLY A 48 13.34 -6.78 -18.32
CA GLY A 48 14.01 -8.06 -18.58
C GLY A 48 14.79 -8.61 -17.40
N ARG A 49 14.36 -8.32 -16.17
CA ARG A 49 15.05 -8.73 -14.94
C ARG A 49 14.19 -9.61 -14.04
N GLY A 50 14.84 -10.45 -13.23
CA GLY A 50 14.21 -11.21 -12.14
C GLY A 50 14.18 -10.38 -10.86
N LEU A 51 13.07 -10.43 -10.12
CA LEU A 51 12.95 -9.71 -8.86
C LEU A 51 13.80 -10.37 -7.77
N ASP A 52 14.73 -9.60 -7.21
CA ASP A 52 15.51 -9.98 -6.04
C ASP A 52 14.87 -9.36 -4.78
N TRP A 53 14.13 -10.19 -4.07
CA TRP A 53 13.36 -9.77 -2.88
C TRP A 53 14.24 -9.32 -1.72
N LEU A 54 15.41 -9.95 -1.53
CA LEU A 54 16.31 -9.57 -0.46
C LEU A 54 16.95 -8.22 -0.73
N LYS A 55 17.38 -7.98 -1.97
CA LYS A 55 17.89 -6.66 -2.37
C LYS A 55 16.80 -5.58 -2.31
N LEU A 56 15.55 -5.91 -2.67
CA LEU A 56 14.44 -4.96 -2.55
C LEU A 56 14.22 -4.57 -1.07
N ARG A 57 14.17 -5.54 -0.17
CA ARG A 57 14.04 -5.29 1.28
C ARG A 57 15.17 -4.43 1.80
N ASP A 58 16.41 -4.80 1.49
CA ASP A 58 17.59 -4.09 1.98
C ASP A 58 17.71 -2.68 1.41
N PHE A 59 17.24 -2.45 0.19
CA PHE A 59 17.17 -1.12 -0.41
C PHE A 59 16.13 -0.22 0.27
N LEU A 60 14.95 -0.76 0.60
CA LEU A 60 13.85 0.01 1.20
C LEU A 60 14.08 0.28 2.68
N ALA A 61 14.57 -0.70 3.45
CA ALA A 61 14.70 -0.60 4.90
C ALA A 61 15.83 -1.51 5.45
N GLY A 62 16.93 -1.62 4.73
CA GLY A 62 18.09 -2.42 5.14
C GLY A 62 19.06 -1.66 6.06
N PRO A 63 20.15 -2.33 6.46
CA PRO A 63 21.13 -1.80 7.40
C PRO A 63 21.78 -0.47 6.96
N ASN A 64 21.90 -0.26 5.65
CA ASN A 64 22.51 0.94 5.06
C ASN A 64 21.53 2.10 4.87
N THR A 65 20.27 1.93 5.28
CA THR A 65 19.24 2.99 5.24
C THR A 65 19.09 3.63 6.62
N ALA A 66 18.46 4.79 6.68
CA ALA A 66 18.07 5.42 7.95
C ALA A 66 16.74 4.83 8.49
N ARG A 67 16.42 3.58 8.19
CA ARG A 67 15.15 2.93 8.51
C ARG A 67 15.36 1.61 9.22
N ASP A 68 14.55 1.35 10.25
CA ASP A 68 14.42 0.05 10.90
C ASP A 68 13.14 -0.62 10.41
N LEU A 69 13.30 -1.75 9.74
CA LEU A 69 12.17 -2.52 9.23
C LEU A 69 11.39 -3.11 10.42
N ILE A 70 10.11 -2.73 10.54
CA ILE A 70 9.19 -3.38 11.48
C ILE A 70 8.71 -4.69 10.86
N GLU A 71 8.16 -4.60 9.63
CA GLU A 71 7.65 -5.74 8.88
C GLU A 71 7.63 -5.41 7.39
N MET A 72 7.78 -6.45 6.56
CA MET A 72 7.56 -6.38 5.12
C MET A 72 6.50 -7.40 4.72
N VAL A 73 5.32 -6.89 4.37
CA VAL A 73 4.16 -7.70 4.02
C VAL A 73 4.03 -7.78 2.50
N VAL A 74 3.99 -8.99 1.97
CA VAL A 74 3.84 -9.25 0.53
C VAL A 74 2.46 -9.79 0.26
N TYR A 75 1.69 -9.10 -0.57
CA TYR A 75 0.35 -9.51 -1.00
C TYR A 75 0.45 -10.23 -2.33
N ALA A 76 0.09 -11.51 -2.35
CA ALA A 76 0.26 -12.36 -3.52
C ALA A 76 -1.03 -13.10 -3.89
N GLY A 77 -1.43 -12.99 -5.15
CA GLY A 77 -2.51 -13.81 -5.71
C GLY A 77 -2.02 -15.23 -5.99
N LEU A 78 -2.81 -16.24 -5.60
CA LEU A 78 -2.59 -17.63 -5.96
C LEU A 78 -3.45 -18.01 -7.17
N PRO A 79 -2.97 -18.87 -8.09
CA PRO A 79 -3.80 -19.46 -9.11
C PRO A 79 -5.01 -20.21 -8.51
N PRO A 80 -6.13 -20.31 -9.23
CA PRO A 80 -7.31 -21.05 -8.76
C PRO A 80 -6.98 -22.47 -8.32
N ALA A 81 -7.67 -22.96 -7.30
CA ALA A 81 -7.48 -24.32 -6.77
C ALA A 81 -8.25 -25.36 -7.62
N ILE A 82 -8.00 -25.40 -8.92
CA ILE A 82 -8.59 -26.35 -9.87
C ILE A 82 -7.47 -27.03 -10.66
N SER A 83 -7.78 -28.20 -11.24
CA SER A 83 -6.77 -29.07 -11.87
C SER A 83 -5.97 -28.41 -12.98
N THR A 84 -6.60 -27.53 -13.75
CA THR A 84 -5.96 -26.83 -14.86
C THR A 84 -4.86 -25.84 -14.41
N TRP A 85 -4.87 -25.43 -13.14
CA TRP A 85 -3.92 -24.47 -12.58
C TRP A 85 -2.96 -25.10 -11.54
N GLN A 86 -2.97 -26.42 -11.41
CA GLN A 86 -2.24 -27.10 -10.33
C GLN A 86 -0.74 -26.84 -10.36
N GLU A 87 -0.12 -26.91 -11.53
CA GLU A 87 1.33 -26.71 -11.66
C GLU A 87 1.75 -25.25 -11.33
N GLU A 88 0.99 -24.27 -11.84
CA GLU A 88 1.23 -22.86 -11.55
C GLU A 88 1.04 -22.57 -10.06
N ARG A 89 -0.01 -23.16 -9.47
CA ARG A 89 -0.30 -23.02 -8.06
C ARG A 89 0.82 -23.62 -7.19
N ASP A 90 1.33 -24.77 -7.55
CA ASP A 90 2.43 -25.43 -6.83
C ASP A 90 3.72 -24.60 -6.91
N ARG A 91 4.03 -24.05 -8.08
CA ARG A 91 5.15 -23.10 -8.22
C ARG A 91 4.97 -21.86 -7.36
N LYS A 92 3.76 -21.27 -7.37
CA LYS A 92 3.46 -20.07 -6.57
C LYS A 92 3.51 -20.37 -5.07
N ASN A 93 3.03 -21.54 -4.64
CA ASN A 93 3.13 -21.98 -3.25
C ASN A 93 4.58 -22.17 -2.79
N LYS A 94 5.46 -22.75 -3.64
CA LYS A 94 6.89 -22.84 -3.34
C LYS A 94 7.52 -21.46 -3.18
N PHE A 95 7.15 -20.50 -4.03
CA PHE A 95 7.60 -19.13 -3.94
C PHE A 95 7.12 -18.46 -2.64
N VAL A 96 5.85 -18.60 -2.28
CA VAL A 96 5.29 -18.10 -1.01
C VAL A 96 6.01 -18.70 0.18
N HIS A 97 6.26 -20.02 0.16
CA HIS A 97 7.02 -20.69 1.20
C HIS A 97 8.44 -20.13 1.32
N TRP A 98 9.12 -19.91 0.19
CA TRP A 98 10.45 -19.30 0.17
C TRP A 98 10.45 -17.89 0.78
N LEU A 99 9.48 -17.04 0.44
CA LEU A 99 9.34 -15.70 1.04
C LEU A 99 9.22 -15.79 2.56
N ARG A 100 8.31 -16.65 3.06
CA ARG A 100 8.11 -16.84 4.50
C ARG A 100 9.37 -17.33 5.21
N SER A 101 10.12 -18.26 4.58
CA SER A 101 11.39 -18.77 5.10
C SER A 101 12.50 -17.72 5.13
N ASN A 102 12.37 -16.63 4.35
CA ASN A 102 13.30 -15.51 4.33
C ASN A 102 12.81 -14.29 5.14
N GLY A 103 11.82 -14.50 6.03
CA GLY A 103 11.37 -13.50 6.99
C GLY A 103 10.41 -12.45 6.41
N PHE A 104 9.68 -12.77 5.34
CA PHE A 104 8.59 -11.93 4.84
C PHE A 104 7.26 -12.41 5.41
N MET A 105 6.41 -11.49 5.84
CA MET A 105 5.01 -11.80 6.05
C MET A 105 4.33 -11.91 4.66
N VAL A 106 3.57 -12.99 4.43
CA VAL A 106 2.91 -13.17 3.13
C VAL A 106 1.43 -13.41 3.32
N VAL A 107 0.64 -12.51 2.77
CA VAL A 107 -0.82 -12.60 2.68
C VAL A 107 -1.18 -13.10 1.28
N THR A 108 -1.96 -14.17 1.22
CA THR A 108 -2.34 -14.79 -0.05
C THR A 108 -3.84 -14.80 -0.25
N LYS A 109 -4.29 -14.70 -1.49
CA LYS A 109 -5.68 -14.83 -1.88
C LYS A 109 -5.81 -15.73 -3.09
N ASP A 110 -6.74 -16.67 -3.04
CA ASP A 110 -7.06 -17.51 -4.19
C ASP A 110 -7.69 -16.67 -5.30
N GLY A 111 -7.16 -16.82 -6.50
CA GLY A 111 -7.69 -16.19 -7.69
C GLY A 111 -8.91 -16.95 -8.23
N ALA A 112 -9.75 -16.23 -8.95
CA ALA A 112 -10.81 -16.80 -9.76
C ALA A 112 -10.36 -16.89 -11.24
N PRO A 113 -10.77 -17.91 -11.99
CA PRO A 113 -10.53 -17.97 -13.42
C PRO A 113 -11.07 -16.71 -14.11
N ALA A 114 -10.31 -16.17 -15.04
CA ALA A 114 -10.67 -15.05 -15.89
C ALA A 114 -10.59 -15.48 -17.36
N GLU A 115 -10.87 -14.57 -18.28
CA GLU A 115 -10.82 -14.83 -19.72
C GLU A 115 -9.38 -15.16 -20.18
N GLU A 116 -9.26 -15.84 -21.32
CA GLU A 116 -8.00 -16.13 -22.01
C GLU A 116 -6.96 -16.93 -21.21
N GLY A 117 -7.39 -17.80 -20.29
CA GLY A 117 -6.47 -18.63 -19.51
C GLY A 117 -5.69 -17.84 -18.44
N HIS A 118 -6.21 -16.68 -18.02
CA HIS A 118 -5.71 -15.90 -16.90
C HIS A 118 -6.52 -16.15 -15.64
N TYR A 119 -6.01 -15.70 -14.50
CA TYR A 119 -6.79 -15.62 -13.25
C TYR A 119 -6.66 -14.23 -12.64
N LYS A 120 -7.65 -13.86 -11.84
CA LYS A 120 -7.66 -12.59 -11.12
C LYS A 120 -7.78 -12.84 -9.63
N ALA A 121 -6.85 -12.31 -8.85
CA ALA A 121 -6.88 -12.30 -7.40
C ALA A 121 -6.72 -10.85 -6.93
N ASN A 122 -7.83 -10.23 -6.54
CA ASN A 122 -7.81 -8.84 -6.07
C ASN A 122 -7.29 -8.83 -4.62
N VAL A 123 -6.00 -8.60 -4.45
CA VAL A 123 -5.35 -8.46 -3.13
C VAL A 123 -5.39 -7.03 -2.61
N ASP A 124 -5.74 -6.06 -3.46
CA ASP A 124 -5.70 -4.63 -3.18
C ASP A 124 -6.52 -4.23 -1.95
N VAL A 125 -7.74 -4.80 -1.84
CA VAL A 125 -8.62 -4.55 -0.69
C VAL A 125 -8.00 -5.06 0.61
N MET A 126 -7.38 -6.25 0.59
CA MET A 126 -6.69 -6.82 1.75
C MET A 126 -5.51 -5.93 2.14
N MET A 127 -4.68 -5.57 1.15
CA MET A 127 -3.55 -4.67 1.36
C MET A 127 -3.99 -3.31 1.94
N ALA A 128 -5.12 -2.76 1.47
CA ALA A 128 -5.62 -1.49 1.98
C ALA A 128 -6.14 -1.57 3.42
N ILE A 129 -6.82 -2.67 3.79
CA ILE A 129 -7.30 -2.92 5.15
C ILE A 129 -6.12 -3.12 6.10
N ASP A 130 -5.22 -4.04 5.77
CA ASP A 130 -4.05 -4.36 6.58
C ASP A 130 -3.13 -3.14 6.74
N ALA A 131 -2.98 -2.32 5.68
CA ALA A 131 -2.19 -1.10 5.76
C ALA A 131 -2.70 -0.13 6.83
N LEU A 132 -4.02 0.01 6.97
CA LEU A 132 -4.61 0.84 8.02
C LEU A 132 -4.48 0.19 9.39
N GLU A 133 -4.83 -1.09 9.51
CA GLU A 133 -4.81 -1.84 10.77
C GLU A 133 -3.38 -1.91 11.34
N LEU A 134 -2.41 -2.41 10.56
CA LEU A 134 -1.02 -2.52 10.98
C LEU A 134 -0.39 -1.16 11.30
N SER A 135 -0.79 -0.11 10.58
CA SER A 135 -0.30 1.24 10.86
C SER A 135 -0.80 1.79 12.19
N ILE A 136 -2.02 1.45 12.58
CA ILE A 136 -2.59 1.86 13.88
C ILE A 136 -1.95 1.04 15.01
N GLU A 137 -1.76 -0.26 14.81
CA GLU A 137 -1.22 -1.18 15.82
C GLU A 137 0.28 -0.99 16.02
N MET A 138 1.06 -1.02 14.93
CA MET A 138 2.52 -0.98 14.97
C MET A 138 3.08 0.44 15.09
N ARG A 139 2.29 1.46 14.74
CA ARG A 139 2.67 2.88 14.78
C ARG A 139 4.01 3.16 14.11
N PRO A 140 4.17 2.83 12.82
CA PRO A 140 5.39 3.14 12.08
C PRO A 140 5.60 4.64 11.94
N ASP A 141 6.85 5.07 11.79
CA ASP A 141 7.17 6.45 11.40
C ASP A 141 6.92 6.66 9.90
N VAL A 142 7.15 5.60 9.11
CA VAL A 142 6.94 5.62 7.65
C VAL A 142 6.29 4.32 7.18
N VAL A 143 5.31 4.45 6.31
CA VAL A 143 4.73 3.35 5.53
C VAL A 143 5.24 3.47 4.10
N ILE A 144 5.80 2.40 3.55
CA ILE A 144 6.27 2.32 2.17
C ILE A 144 5.34 1.38 1.40
N LEU A 145 4.63 1.92 0.41
CA LEU A 145 3.78 1.15 -0.49
C LEU A 145 4.55 0.86 -1.78
N VAL A 146 4.76 -0.43 -2.09
CA VAL A 146 5.41 -0.86 -3.33
C VAL A 146 4.34 -1.27 -4.32
N THR A 147 3.87 -0.30 -5.09
CA THR A 147 2.77 -0.44 -6.07
C THR A 147 2.79 0.69 -7.09
N VAL A 148 2.15 0.50 -8.24
CA VAL A 148 1.88 1.54 -9.24
C VAL A 148 0.38 1.87 -9.33
N ASP A 149 -0.47 1.15 -8.59
CA ASP A 149 -1.91 1.27 -8.70
C ASP A 149 -2.42 2.57 -8.05
N ALA A 150 -3.07 3.39 -8.87
CA ALA A 150 -3.62 4.68 -8.46
C ALA A 150 -4.76 4.56 -7.44
N ASP A 151 -5.42 3.41 -7.34
CA ASP A 151 -6.53 3.17 -6.41
C ASP A 151 -6.06 3.26 -4.95
N PHE A 152 -4.78 3.07 -4.67
CA PHE A 152 -4.19 3.30 -3.35
C PHE A 152 -4.03 4.77 -2.94
N ALA A 153 -4.30 5.73 -3.84
CA ALA A 153 -4.15 7.15 -3.50
C ALA A 153 -5.03 7.57 -2.30
N TYR A 154 -6.24 7.01 -2.20
CA TYR A 154 -7.11 7.27 -1.07
C TYR A 154 -6.59 6.68 0.25
N LEU A 155 -6.02 5.48 0.21
CA LEU A 155 -5.32 4.88 1.35
C LEU A 155 -4.18 5.78 1.84
N VAL A 156 -3.35 6.27 0.92
CA VAL A 156 -2.25 7.21 1.23
C VAL A 156 -2.77 8.43 1.97
N ILE A 157 -3.85 9.05 1.49
CA ILE A 157 -4.48 10.20 2.17
C ILE A 157 -4.96 9.82 3.57
N LYS A 158 -5.54 8.63 3.75
CA LYS A 158 -5.99 8.16 5.06
C LYS A 158 -4.84 7.99 6.05
N LEU A 159 -3.78 7.30 5.66
CA LEU A 159 -2.60 7.11 6.49
C LEU A 159 -1.95 8.45 6.89
N ARG A 160 -1.84 9.38 5.95
CA ARG A 160 -1.33 10.74 6.22
C ARG A 160 -2.19 11.51 7.22
N ARG A 161 -3.52 11.33 7.20
CA ARG A 161 -4.42 11.90 8.20
C ARG A 161 -4.20 11.34 9.62
N HIS A 162 -3.66 10.13 9.73
CA HIS A 162 -3.20 9.57 11.01
C HIS A 162 -1.79 10.03 11.43
N GLY A 163 -1.20 10.98 10.69
CA GLY A 163 0.11 11.54 10.98
C GLY A 163 1.28 10.65 10.54
N ILE A 164 1.02 9.62 9.73
CA ILE A 164 2.02 8.68 9.24
C ILE A 164 2.60 9.23 7.93
N ARG A 165 3.94 9.21 7.80
CA ARG A 165 4.60 9.49 6.54
C ARG A 165 4.37 8.33 5.59
N VAL A 166 3.92 8.60 4.37
CA VAL A 166 3.70 7.58 3.34
C VAL A 166 4.59 7.84 2.13
N GLU A 167 5.35 6.84 1.76
CA GLU A 167 6.21 6.83 0.59
C GLU A 167 5.75 5.76 -0.39
N VAL A 168 5.82 6.05 -1.69
CA VAL A 168 5.45 5.08 -2.73
C VAL A 168 6.71 4.70 -3.50
N ALA A 169 7.02 3.40 -3.52
CA ALA A 169 8.15 2.85 -4.23
C ALA A 169 7.71 2.17 -5.53
N SER A 170 8.23 2.63 -6.65
CA SER A 170 7.88 2.09 -7.98
C SER A 170 8.89 2.52 -9.04
N VAL A 171 8.74 2.04 -10.27
CA VAL A 171 9.43 2.63 -11.42
C VAL A 171 8.77 3.96 -11.75
N ALA A 172 9.53 5.04 -11.76
CA ALA A 172 9.02 6.40 -11.91
C ALA A 172 8.16 6.61 -13.17
N ALA A 173 8.48 5.91 -14.27
CA ALA A 173 7.73 5.97 -15.53
C ALA A 173 6.33 5.35 -15.43
N ASN A 174 6.12 4.41 -14.50
CA ASN A 174 4.86 3.67 -14.35
C ASN A 174 3.95 4.30 -13.28
N LEU A 175 4.46 5.24 -12.47
CA LEU A 175 3.73 5.85 -11.38
C LEU A 175 2.80 6.96 -11.87
N GLY A 176 1.51 6.73 -11.79
CA GLY A 176 0.48 7.70 -12.15
C GLY A 176 0.51 8.96 -11.27
N HIS A 177 0.07 10.10 -11.84
CA HIS A 177 0.08 11.41 -11.17
C HIS A 177 -0.71 11.40 -9.86
N THR A 178 -1.86 10.74 -9.81
CA THR A 178 -2.76 10.70 -8.65
C THR A 178 -2.06 10.10 -7.43
N LEU A 179 -1.43 8.94 -7.57
CA LEU A 179 -0.72 8.27 -6.48
C LEU A 179 0.55 9.04 -6.10
N ARG A 180 1.28 9.54 -7.07
CA ARG A 180 2.47 10.38 -6.85
C ARG A 180 2.15 11.63 -6.02
N SER A 181 1.08 12.35 -6.36
CA SER A 181 0.69 13.58 -5.65
C SER A 181 0.10 13.32 -4.26
N ALA A 182 -0.47 12.14 -4.04
CA ALA A 182 -0.98 11.75 -2.73
C ALA A 182 0.15 11.43 -1.72
N ALA A 183 1.27 10.87 -2.17
CA ALA A 183 2.40 10.46 -1.34
C ALA A 183 3.18 11.65 -0.75
N ASN A 184 3.87 11.42 0.38
CA ASN A 184 4.85 12.40 0.90
C ASN A 184 6.12 12.39 0.06
N GLU A 185 6.51 11.22 -0.47
CA GLU A 185 7.69 11.04 -1.28
C GLU A 185 7.53 9.82 -2.19
N THR A 186 8.29 9.79 -3.28
CA THR A 186 8.36 8.63 -4.18
C THR A 186 9.77 8.10 -4.25
N ILE A 187 9.91 6.77 -4.18
CA ILE A 187 11.18 6.05 -4.28
C ILE A 187 11.24 5.43 -5.68
N ASP A 188 12.22 5.85 -6.47
CA ASP A 188 12.42 5.26 -7.80
C ASP A 188 13.22 3.96 -7.71
N LEU A 189 12.59 2.85 -8.09
CA LEU A 189 13.21 1.51 -8.12
C LEU A 189 13.97 1.21 -9.41
N SER A 190 13.96 2.09 -10.40
CA SER A 190 14.59 1.86 -11.71
C SER A 190 16.09 1.54 -11.59
N GLY A 191 16.80 2.25 -10.72
CA GLY A 191 18.22 2.01 -10.46
C GLY A 191 18.46 0.65 -9.83
N LEU A 192 17.66 0.27 -8.84
CA LEU A 192 17.73 -1.02 -8.17
C LEU A 192 17.48 -2.18 -9.14
N PHE A 193 16.42 -2.10 -9.95
CA PHE A 193 16.05 -3.16 -10.90
C PHE A 193 17.15 -3.47 -11.92
N ARG A 194 17.96 -2.49 -12.29
CA ARG A 194 19.11 -2.71 -13.18
C ARG A 194 20.21 -3.58 -12.54
N THR A 195 20.25 -3.70 -11.23
CA THR A 195 21.21 -4.53 -10.49
C THR A 195 20.77 -5.99 -10.35
N PHE A 196 19.53 -6.31 -10.72
CA PHE A 196 18.98 -7.66 -10.64
C PHE A 196 19.47 -8.51 -11.81
N GLU A 197 19.36 -9.84 -11.67
CA GLU A 197 19.74 -10.78 -12.71
C GLU A 197 18.91 -10.64 -13.98
N ILE A 198 19.54 -10.81 -15.13
CA ILE A 198 18.85 -10.80 -16.44
C ILE A 198 18.07 -12.10 -16.58
N ILE A 199 16.77 -12.01 -16.86
CA ILE A 199 16.01 -13.18 -17.24
C ILE A 199 16.23 -13.43 -18.74
N ASN A 200 16.90 -14.55 -19.07
CA ASN A 200 16.93 -15.02 -20.45
C ASN A 200 15.54 -15.53 -20.84
N THR A 201 14.75 -14.68 -21.50
CA THR A 201 13.43 -15.01 -22.05
C THR A 201 13.47 -16.03 -23.19
N ARG A 202 14.63 -16.63 -23.50
CA ARG A 202 14.84 -17.56 -24.62
C ARG A 202 14.80 -19.04 -24.25
N GLU A 203 14.44 -19.44 -23.03
CA GLU A 203 14.16 -20.85 -22.78
C GLU A 203 12.73 -21.19 -23.22
N PRO A 204 12.54 -22.01 -24.29
CA PRO A 204 11.23 -22.50 -24.68
C PRO A 204 10.73 -23.46 -23.57
N GLY A 205 9.77 -23.05 -22.76
CA GLY A 205 9.19 -23.89 -21.70
C GLY A 205 8.98 -23.23 -20.34
N ARG A 206 9.49 -22.04 -20.08
CA ARG A 206 9.11 -21.25 -18.90
C ARG A 206 7.98 -20.31 -19.24
N THR A 207 6.76 -20.78 -19.08
CA THR A 207 5.59 -19.91 -19.02
C THR A 207 5.79 -18.88 -17.92
N PRO A 208 5.55 -17.58 -18.18
CA PRO A 208 5.64 -16.55 -17.13
C PRO A 208 4.76 -16.92 -15.95
N LEU A 209 5.25 -16.73 -14.73
CA LEU A 209 4.53 -17.01 -13.47
C LEU A 209 3.35 -16.04 -13.21
N ASP A 210 2.88 -15.31 -14.22
CA ASP A 210 1.92 -14.24 -14.05
C ASP A 210 0.62 -14.50 -14.77
N GLY A 211 -0.39 -14.76 -14.01
CA GLY A 211 -1.79 -14.65 -14.39
C GLY A 211 -2.38 -13.25 -14.21
N GLN A 212 -1.64 -12.19 -14.53
CA GLN A 212 -2.23 -10.86 -14.62
C GLN A 212 -1.92 -10.23 -15.96
N ALA A 213 -2.97 -10.02 -16.77
CA ALA A 213 -2.89 -9.20 -17.96
C ALA A 213 -2.43 -7.80 -17.57
N ALA A 214 -1.27 -7.39 -18.10
CA ALA A 214 -0.93 -5.97 -18.12
C ALA A 214 -2.12 -5.22 -18.71
N ARG A 215 -2.65 -4.24 -17.98
CA ARG A 215 -3.56 -3.27 -18.58
C ARG A 215 -2.80 -2.63 -19.73
N SER A 216 -3.20 -2.91 -20.96
CA SER A 216 -2.63 -2.28 -22.16
C SER A 216 -2.67 -0.77 -21.96
N PRO A 217 -1.59 -0.05 -22.30
CA PRO A 217 -1.65 1.40 -22.36
C PRO A 217 -2.72 1.77 -23.40
N ALA A 218 -3.69 2.57 -22.99
CA ALA A 218 -4.74 3.07 -23.85
C ALA A 218 -4.09 3.66 -25.12
N ARG A 219 -4.39 3.07 -26.29
CA ARG A 219 -4.08 3.67 -27.57
C ARG A 219 -4.72 5.04 -27.60
N ALA A 220 -3.87 6.07 -27.74
CA ALA A 220 -4.31 7.38 -28.17
C ALA A 220 -4.90 7.23 -29.58
N GLY A 221 -6.20 7.20 -29.66
CA GLY A 221 -6.96 7.16 -30.91
C GLY A 221 -8.22 7.96 -30.67
N ASP A 222 -8.32 9.08 -31.37
CA ASP A 222 -9.46 9.96 -31.62
C ASP A 222 -10.79 9.58 -30.93
N ALA A 223 -11.07 10.19 -29.80
CA ALA A 223 -12.41 10.21 -29.23
C ALA A 223 -13.03 11.59 -29.46
N ARG A 224 -13.93 11.66 -30.43
CA ARG A 224 -14.93 12.70 -30.57
C ARG A 224 -15.56 12.98 -29.23
N VAL A 225 -15.44 14.22 -28.77
CA VAL A 225 -16.09 14.74 -27.58
C VAL A 225 -17.59 14.73 -27.78
N THR A 226 -18.28 13.73 -27.24
CA THR A 226 -19.72 13.81 -26.95
C THR A 226 -19.88 14.32 -25.52
N LYS A 227 -20.41 15.53 -25.37
CA LYS A 227 -20.81 16.09 -24.07
C LYS A 227 -21.87 15.18 -23.47
N VAL A 228 -21.48 14.45 -22.41
CA VAL A 228 -22.43 13.84 -21.49
C VAL A 228 -22.70 14.86 -20.40
N GLN A 229 -23.94 15.32 -20.31
CA GLN A 229 -24.41 16.16 -19.21
C GLN A 229 -24.34 15.34 -17.91
N GLU A 230 -23.53 15.80 -16.99
CA GLU A 230 -23.52 15.30 -15.62
C GLU A 230 -24.82 15.72 -14.91
N ALA A 231 -25.62 14.75 -14.54
CA ALA A 231 -26.74 14.96 -13.63
C ALA A 231 -26.18 15.08 -12.19
N PRO A 232 -26.64 16.04 -11.39
CA PRO A 232 -26.15 16.20 -10.03
C PRO A 232 -26.60 15.02 -9.15
N VAL A 233 -25.66 14.34 -8.52
CA VAL A 233 -25.91 13.32 -7.50
C VAL A 233 -26.47 14.03 -6.27
N GLN A 234 -27.78 13.92 -6.04
CA GLN A 234 -28.41 14.36 -4.80
C GLN A 234 -28.11 13.32 -3.70
N ILE A 235 -27.25 13.70 -2.77
CA ILE A 235 -27.05 12.94 -1.53
C ILE A 235 -28.20 13.32 -0.59
N SER A 236 -29.21 12.45 -0.49
CA SER A 236 -30.28 12.57 0.50
C SER A 236 -29.75 12.15 1.87
N LEU A 237 -29.48 13.13 2.72
CA LEU A 237 -29.19 12.91 4.13
C LEU A 237 -30.48 12.63 4.88
N HIS A 238 -30.85 11.38 5.03
CA HIS A 238 -31.91 11.01 5.98
C HIS A 238 -31.42 11.26 7.41
N ARG A 239 -31.84 12.39 7.94
CA ARG A 239 -31.76 12.74 9.36
C ARG A 239 -32.77 11.91 10.11
N THR A 240 -32.41 10.76 10.66
CA THR A 240 -33.23 10.05 11.64
C THR A 240 -33.16 10.84 12.95
N HIS A 241 -34.24 11.55 13.24
CA HIS A 241 -34.52 12.08 14.57
C HIS A 241 -34.73 10.90 15.52
N GLN A 242 -33.72 10.54 16.29
CA GLN A 242 -33.90 9.71 17.49
C GLN A 242 -34.30 10.64 18.64
N GLU A 243 -35.56 10.51 19.10
CA GLU A 243 -36.02 11.12 20.34
C GLU A 243 -35.14 10.63 21.52
N PRO A 244 -34.80 11.52 22.48
CA PRO A 244 -34.02 11.13 23.64
C PRO A 244 -34.87 10.23 24.55
N ARG A 245 -34.44 8.99 24.74
CA ARG A 245 -35.02 8.06 25.72
C ARG A 245 -34.98 8.69 27.12
N ARG A 246 -36.16 8.90 27.72
CA ARG A 246 -36.34 9.37 29.10
C ARG A 246 -35.65 8.38 30.07
N ARG A 247 -34.74 8.88 30.89
CA ARG A 247 -34.14 8.13 31.98
C ARG A 247 -35.22 7.78 33.01
N PRO A 248 -35.26 6.55 33.59
CA PRO A 248 -36.16 6.21 34.66
C PRO A 248 -35.82 7.01 35.92
N ARG A 249 -36.83 7.63 36.52
CA ARG A 249 -36.69 8.33 37.82
C ARG A 249 -36.41 7.35 38.94
N PHE A 250 -35.29 7.54 39.61
CA PHE A 250 -34.95 6.83 40.83
C PHE A 250 -35.92 7.26 41.96
N ARG A 251 -36.73 6.32 42.52
CA ARG A 251 -37.49 6.51 43.73
C ARG A 251 -36.66 6.11 44.94
N PRO A 252 -36.45 6.98 45.91
CA PRO A 252 -35.78 6.57 47.15
C PRO A 252 -36.72 5.67 47.98
N LYS A 253 -36.21 4.57 48.49
CA LYS A 253 -36.89 3.70 49.44
C LYS A 253 -37.01 4.46 50.76
N GLN A 254 -38.22 4.63 51.25
CA GLN A 254 -38.50 5.05 52.62
C GLN A 254 -38.11 3.94 53.58
N SER A 255 -37.26 4.28 54.55
CA SER A 255 -36.97 3.47 55.70
C SER A 255 -38.20 3.48 56.62
N ALA A 256 -38.83 2.32 56.81
CA ALA A 256 -39.78 2.11 57.90
C ALA A 256 -38.99 1.82 59.16
N GLY A 257 -39.03 2.76 60.11
CA GLY A 257 -38.73 2.50 61.52
C GLY A 257 -39.92 1.83 62.19
N GLY A 258 -39.63 0.95 63.14
CA GLY A 258 -40.61 0.29 64.01
C GLY A 258 -39.91 -0.44 65.11
N VAL A 259 -39.94 0.21 66.26
CA VAL A 259 -40.01 -0.28 67.65
C VAL A 259 -39.17 -1.50 67.99
#